data_58dececc363cf39da9da423849f31ab0
#
_entry.id   58dececc363cf39da9da423849f31ab0
#
_cell.length_a   1.000
_cell.length_b   1.000
_cell.length_c   1.000
_cell.angle_alpha   90.00
_cell.angle_beta   90.00
_cell.angle_gamma   90.00
#
_symmetry.space_group_name_H-M   'P 1'
#
loop_
_entity.id
_entity.type
_entity.pdbx_description
1 polymer ?
#
loop_
_entity_poly.entity_id
_entity_poly.type
_entity_poly.pdbx_seq_one_letter_code
_entity_poly.pdbx_strand_id
1 'polypeptide(L)' 'MSMDTHTYKNWVKIKETFEKSGNLNNMFYKRACEIIKTGKDPLDEFFNERK' A
#
# COMPACT_ATOMS: atom_id res chain seq x y z
N MET A 1 14.37 -0.69 0.18
CA MET A 1 14.30 0.76 -0.01
C MET A 1 12.97 1.29 0.48
N SER A 2 12.99 2.36 1.22
CA SER A 2 11.74 2.87 1.78
C SER A 2 11.00 3.73 0.75
N MET A 3 9.71 3.79 0.93
CA MET A 3 8.83 4.55 0.09
C MET A 3 8.94 6.03 0.45
N ASP A 4 8.88 6.91 -0.53
CA ASP A 4 8.96 8.32 -0.20
C ASP A 4 7.64 8.78 0.43
N THR A 5 7.69 9.94 1.06
CA THR A 5 6.56 10.44 1.84
C THR A 5 5.33 10.66 0.97
N HIS A 6 5.53 11.17 -0.22
CA HIS A 6 4.42 11.45 -1.12
C HIS A 6 3.66 10.17 -1.48
N THR A 7 4.40 9.15 -1.83
CA THR A 7 3.81 7.87 -2.22
C THR A 7 3.10 7.24 -1.02
N TYR A 8 3.72 7.32 0.16
CA TYR A 8 3.11 6.77 1.35
C TYR A 8 1.78 7.45 1.67
N LYS A 9 1.75 8.77 1.60
CA LYS A 9 0.52 9.51 1.86
C LYS A 9 -0.56 9.17 0.84
N ASN A 10 -0.14 8.92 -0.38
CA ASN A 10 -1.07 8.54 -1.42
C ASN A 10 -1.77 7.23 -1.08
N TRP A 11 -1.01 6.27 -0.57
CA TRP A 11 -1.59 4.99 -0.17
C TRP A 11 -2.51 5.11 1.03
N VAL A 12 -2.19 6.00 1.96
CA VAL A 12 -3.07 6.26 3.09
C VAL A 12 -4.41 6.78 2.59
N LYS A 13 -4.38 7.66 1.62
CA LYS A 13 -5.58 8.22 1.05
C LYS A 13 -6.40 7.15 0.32
N ILE A 14 -5.72 6.29 -0.39
CA ILE A 14 -6.39 5.19 -1.09
C ILE A 14 -7.09 4.28 -0.11
N LYS A 15 -6.40 3.95 0.97
CA LYS A 15 -6.99 3.12 2.01
C LYS A 15 -8.25 3.75 2.57
N GLU A 16 -8.18 5.01 2.91
CA GLU A 16 -9.33 5.71 3.49
C GLU A 16 -10.50 5.76 2.52
N THR A 17 -10.19 5.97 1.25
CA THR A 17 -11.23 6.03 0.23
C THR A 17 -12.00 4.71 0.16
N PHE A 18 -11.28 3.61 0.17
CA PHE A 18 -11.93 2.30 0.12
C PHE A 18 -12.73 2.03 1.39
N GLU A 19 -12.22 2.46 2.52
CA GLU A 19 -12.94 2.27 3.78
C GLU A 19 -14.25 3.05 3.80
N LYS A 20 -14.22 4.24 3.23
CA LYS A 20 -15.42 5.07 3.16
C LYS A 20 -16.48 4.44 2.26
N SER A 21 -16.07 3.85 1.18
CA SER A 21 -17.00 3.25 0.24
C SER A 21 -17.40 1.83 0.64
N GLY A 22 -16.77 1.30 1.69
CA GLY A 22 -17.06 -0.06 2.14
C GLY A 22 -16.43 -1.13 1.29
N ASN A 23 -15.53 -0.75 0.41
CA ASN A 23 -14.92 -1.68 -0.53
C ASN A 23 -13.64 -2.26 0.06
N LEU A 24 -13.81 -3.07 1.10
CA LEU A 24 -12.68 -3.59 1.86
C LEU A 24 -12.14 -4.91 1.35
N ASN A 25 -12.81 -5.48 0.38
CA ASN A 25 -12.45 -6.80 -0.10
C ASN A 25 -11.85 -6.74 -1.50
N ASN A 26 -10.88 -5.85 -1.70
CA ASN A 26 -10.19 -5.81 -2.98
C ASN A 26 -8.70 -5.77 -2.77
N MET A 27 -7.96 -6.10 -3.81
CA MET A 27 -6.52 -6.23 -3.74
C MET A 27 -5.82 -4.91 -3.44
N PHE A 28 -6.36 -3.83 -3.98
CA PHE A 28 -5.73 -2.53 -3.76
C PHE A 28 -5.84 -2.10 -2.30
N TYR A 29 -6.98 -2.39 -1.69
CA TYR A 29 -7.14 -2.07 -0.28
C TYR A 29 -6.16 -2.88 0.56
N LYS A 30 -6.06 -4.17 0.28
CA LYS A 30 -5.14 -5.03 1.01
C LYS A 30 -3.70 -4.60 0.83
N ARG A 31 -3.36 -4.20 -0.38
CA ARG A 31 -2.03 -3.72 -0.67
C ARG A 31 -1.75 -2.43 0.10
N ALA A 32 -2.72 -1.52 0.14
CA ALA A 32 -2.56 -0.28 0.87
C ALA A 32 -2.35 -0.54 2.35
N CYS A 33 -3.08 -1.49 2.91
CA CYS A 33 -2.93 -1.84 4.31
C CYS A 33 -1.52 -2.34 4.61
N GLU A 34 -0.99 -3.17 3.73
CA GLU A 34 0.35 -3.69 3.90
C GLU A 34 1.39 -2.59 3.82
N ILE A 35 1.22 -1.70 2.87
CA ILE A 35 2.16 -0.60 2.70
C ILE A 35 2.18 0.30 3.94
N ILE A 36 1.02 0.60 4.46
CA ILE A 36 0.92 1.48 5.63
C ILE A 36 1.47 0.79 6.86
N LYS A 37 1.24 -0.50 6.96
CA LYS A 37 1.68 -1.27 8.11
C LYS A 37 3.20 -1.43 8.15
N THR A 38 3.80 -1.70 7.01
CA THR A 38 5.22 -2.01 6.94
C THR A 38 6.07 -0.85 6.42
N GLY A 39 5.42 0.09 5.74
CA GLY A 39 6.15 1.19 5.09
C GLY A 39 6.80 0.77 3.79
N LYS A 40 6.46 -0.41 3.29
CA LYS A 40 7.03 -0.93 2.06
C LYS A 40 5.94 -1.52 1.18
N ASP A 41 6.12 -1.37 -0.12
CA ASP A 41 5.23 -1.98 -1.08
C ASP A 41 5.60 -3.45 -1.21
N PRO A 42 4.69 -4.38 -0.96
CA PRO A 42 5.01 -5.80 -1.07
C PRO A 42 5.46 -6.20 -2.46
N LEU A 43 4.96 -5.55 -3.49
CA LEU A 43 5.40 -5.85 -4.84
C LEU A 43 6.83 -5.40 -5.08
N ASP A 44 7.19 -4.27 -4.50
CA ASP A 44 8.53 -3.74 -4.62
C ASP A 44 9.54 -4.69 -3.98
N GLU A 45 9.16 -5.21 -2.83
CA GLU A 45 10.01 -6.16 -2.12
C GLU A 45 10.17 -7.44 -2.92
N PHE A 46 9.09 -7.86 -3.55
CA PHE A 46 9.11 -9.05 -4.39
C PHE A 46 10.08 -8.90 -5.54
N PHE A 47 10.07 -7.76 -6.20
CA PHE A 47 10.96 -7.50 -7.31
C PHE A 47 12.40 -7.41 -6.87
N ASN A 48 12.64 -6.83 -5.70
CA ASN A 48 13.99 -6.68 -5.19
C ASN A 48 14.65 -8.01 -4.92
N GLU A 49 13.87 -8.99 -4.55
CA GLU A 49 14.39 -10.31 -4.25
C GLU A 49 14.98 -10.99 -5.46
N ARG A 50 14.58 -10.56 -6.62
CA ARG A 50 15.04 -11.22 -7.84
C ARG A 50 16.49 -10.95 -8.15
N LYS A 51 17.06 -9.99 -7.50
CA LYS A 51 18.47 -9.72 -7.72
C LYS A 51 19.34 -10.82 -7.20
#